data_210730412364938a10f49fbc3b76c44a
#
_entry.id   210730412364938a10f49fbc3b76c44a
#
_cell.length_a   1.000
_cell.length_b   1.000
_cell.length_c   1.000
_cell.angle_alpha   90.00
_cell.angle_beta   90.00
_cell.angle_gamma   90.00
#
_symmetry.space_group_name_H-M   'P 1'
#
loop_
_entity.id
_entity.type
_entity.pdbx_description
1 polymer ?
#
loop_
_entity_poly.entity_id
_entity_poly.type
_entity_poly.pdbx_seq_one_letter_code
_entity_poly.pdbx_strand_id
1 'polypeptide(L)'
;MRLAAHLRPLVPALALAAFGALTATACRPHDPGAFAPAPLALPPPDAPADSSLRVLVAGDVLPHRPRLLAPSRIADALAPLRPLFEEADATIVNYETATGDPRNLTAKSQSIALAARPAWMAQLAGAHVTALTAANNHACDLGERGLDATIATAGSLSMPAIGVDAQDPWRPRVVAEKDGHKVCAVGWTTFVNEPIAGCSESGKFAISDWRNRGLAQIDRAIGAARASGCDAVIAILHGGDEYEPQGPGPLLQARHAAFAGADAVVLHHPHVPSPVLVLATPDGRRVPIFESVGNLVSNQGESWKPAYLPVRKNNRHYISLNAWTRLGVIADLRFRWPSSTPGGHGSRGTLEWGYHLVWVDNEHAIKHSLAMPRIDARLLDPVADSAMQAKLETDREGPLALFRDPCWMESSGSRCR
;
A
#
# COMPACT_ATOMS: atom_id res chain seq x y z
N MET A 1 50.12 -42.73 24.61
CA MET A 1 50.02 -43.69 25.74
C MET A 1 48.71 -43.43 26.47
N ARG A 2 47.82 -44.42 26.55
CA ARG A 2 46.65 -44.63 27.40
C ARG A 2 45.49 -43.61 27.20
N LEU A 3 44.36 -44.01 26.60
CA LEU A 3 43.30 -44.96 26.96
C LEU A 3 42.35 -44.43 28.05
N ALA A 4 41.14 -44.42 27.61
CA ALA A 4 39.88 -44.83 28.30
C ALA A 4 39.10 -43.64 28.91
N ALA A 5 37.78 -43.62 28.99
CA ALA A 5 36.75 -44.57 28.69
C ALA A 5 35.40 -43.87 28.72
N HIS A 6 34.48 -44.38 27.95
CA HIS A 6 33.01 -44.31 28.00
C HIS A 6 32.34 -43.92 29.32
N LEU A 7 31.35 -43.03 29.23
CA LEU A 7 30.10 -43.17 29.99
C LEU A 7 28.95 -42.55 29.19
N ARG A 8 28.06 -43.40 28.68
CA ARG A 8 26.72 -43.02 28.25
C ARG A 8 25.82 -42.97 29.50
N PRO A 9 24.90 -42.04 29.61
CA PRO A 9 23.74 -42.25 30.43
C PRO A 9 22.54 -42.68 29.56
N LEU A 10 21.86 -43.67 30.08
CA LEU A 10 20.58 -44.22 29.68
C LEU A 10 19.50 -43.14 29.64
N VAL A 11 18.75 -43.13 28.56
CA VAL A 11 17.46 -42.43 28.45
C VAL A 11 16.38 -43.47 28.85
N PRO A 12 15.49 -43.18 29.79
CA PRO A 12 14.31 -44.04 30.00
C PRO A 12 13.25 -43.70 28.93
N ALA A 13 12.86 -44.69 28.19
CA ALA A 13 11.64 -44.69 27.39
C ALA A 13 10.45 -44.76 28.35
N LEU A 14 9.54 -43.78 28.25
CA LEU A 14 8.08 -43.96 28.51
C LEU A 14 7.38 -42.61 28.30
N ALA A 15 6.61 -42.49 27.26
CA ALA A 15 5.18 -42.18 27.21
C ALA A 15 4.75 -41.93 25.79
N LEU A 16 4.39 -43.01 25.07
CA LEU A 16 3.43 -42.92 23.99
C LEU A 16 2.05 -42.83 24.60
N ALA A 17 1.33 -41.73 24.36
CA ALA A 17 -0.14 -41.79 24.24
C ALA A 17 -0.66 -40.40 23.80
N ALA A 18 -1.55 -40.44 22.84
CA ALA A 18 -2.48 -39.41 22.41
C ALA A 18 -1.98 -38.45 21.29
N PHE A 19 -1.70 -38.96 20.12
CA PHE A 19 -1.96 -38.22 18.88
C PHE A 19 -3.45 -38.41 18.52
N GLY A 20 -4.27 -37.45 18.92
CA GLY A 20 -5.62 -37.32 18.41
C GLY A 20 -5.58 -37.06 16.91
N ALA A 21 -6.27 -37.88 16.15
CA ALA A 21 -6.46 -37.73 14.71
C ALA A 21 -7.13 -36.38 14.41
N LEU A 22 -6.35 -35.41 13.96
CA LEU A 22 -6.89 -34.28 13.22
C LEU A 22 -7.40 -34.82 11.88
N THR A 23 -8.69 -35.07 11.80
CA THR A 23 -9.37 -35.31 10.54
C THR A 23 -9.18 -34.09 9.66
N ALA A 24 -8.41 -34.25 8.59
CA ALA A 24 -8.37 -33.31 7.50
C ALA A 24 -9.80 -33.16 6.94
N THR A 25 -10.41 -32.02 7.23
CA THR A 25 -11.67 -31.62 6.60
C THR A 25 -11.33 -31.33 5.15
N ALA A 26 -11.55 -32.31 4.29
CA ALA A 26 -11.44 -32.13 2.84
C ALA A 26 -12.37 -31.00 2.43
N CYS A 27 -11.83 -30.01 1.72
CA CYS A 27 -12.61 -28.99 1.04
C CYS A 27 -13.63 -29.67 0.15
N ARG A 28 -14.91 -29.57 0.49
CA ARG A 28 -15.99 -29.99 -0.40
C ARG A 28 -15.98 -29.08 -1.64
N PRO A 29 -16.13 -29.64 -2.84
CA PRO A 29 -16.29 -28.81 -4.03
C PRO A 29 -17.54 -27.94 -3.84
N HIS A 30 -17.40 -26.67 -4.15
CA HIS A 30 -18.44 -25.66 -4.05
C HIS A 30 -19.53 -26.02 -5.07
N ASP A 31 -20.76 -26.15 -4.61
CA ASP A 31 -21.94 -26.32 -5.45
C ASP A 31 -22.31 -24.95 -6.03
N PRO A 32 -22.20 -24.74 -7.36
CA PRO A 32 -22.49 -23.44 -7.98
C PRO A 32 -23.98 -23.06 -7.99
N GLY A 33 -24.86 -23.92 -7.46
CA GLY A 33 -26.31 -23.72 -7.47
C GLY A 33 -26.92 -23.05 -6.22
N ALA A 34 -26.13 -22.80 -5.14
CA ALA A 34 -26.70 -22.44 -3.83
C ALA A 34 -26.67 -20.94 -3.47
N PHE A 35 -26.22 -20.05 -4.35
CA PHE A 35 -26.24 -18.61 -4.10
C PHE A 35 -27.10 -17.85 -5.12
N ALA A 36 -28.42 -17.98 -5.02
CA ALA A 36 -29.27 -16.88 -5.42
C ALA A 36 -29.19 -15.82 -4.32
N PRO A 37 -28.71 -14.59 -4.57
CA PRO A 37 -28.75 -13.54 -3.57
C PRO A 37 -30.19 -13.32 -3.17
N ALA A 38 -30.49 -13.41 -1.87
CA ALA A 38 -31.77 -12.97 -1.36
C ALA A 38 -32.00 -11.53 -1.84
N PRO A 39 -33.19 -11.17 -2.33
CA PRO A 39 -33.49 -9.81 -2.75
C PRO A 39 -33.19 -8.90 -1.55
N LEU A 40 -32.27 -7.94 -1.76
CA LEU A 40 -32.01 -6.89 -0.78
C LEU A 40 -33.35 -6.21 -0.48
N ALA A 41 -33.88 -6.43 0.71
CA ALA A 41 -35.00 -5.66 1.19
C ALA A 41 -34.54 -4.19 1.20
N LEU A 42 -35.16 -3.36 0.36
CA LEU A 42 -34.93 -1.92 0.40
C LEU A 42 -35.30 -1.45 1.81
N PRO A 43 -34.49 -0.67 2.48
CA PRO A 43 -34.82 -0.09 3.76
C PRO A 43 -36.11 0.75 3.58
N PRO A 44 -36.93 0.89 4.64
CA PRO A 44 -38.10 1.74 4.58
C PRO A 44 -37.71 3.15 4.15
N PRO A 45 -38.53 3.86 3.35
CA PRO A 45 -38.18 5.15 2.72
C PRO A 45 -37.83 6.28 3.71
N ASP A 46 -38.11 6.13 4.99
CA ASP A 46 -37.87 7.13 6.05
C ASP A 46 -36.71 6.78 7.01
N ALA A 47 -35.97 5.73 6.75
CA ALA A 47 -34.75 5.46 7.57
C ALA A 47 -33.65 6.46 7.20
N PRO A 48 -33.04 7.17 8.18
CA PRO A 48 -31.91 8.03 7.89
C PRO A 48 -30.83 7.20 7.18
N ALA A 49 -30.25 7.77 6.11
CA ALA A 49 -29.24 7.07 5.34
C ALA A 49 -28.00 6.81 6.22
N ASP A 50 -27.43 5.62 6.13
CA ASP A 50 -26.16 5.30 6.78
C ASP A 50 -25.06 6.25 6.31
N SER A 51 -24.24 6.75 7.25
CA SER A 51 -23.05 7.50 6.88
C SER A 51 -22.00 6.58 6.29
N SER A 52 -21.31 7.04 5.26
CA SER A 52 -20.20 6.29 4.70
C SER A 52 -19.07 7.21 4.24
N LEU A 53 -17.82 6.71 4.41
CA LEU A 53 -16.61 7.33 3.92
C LEU A 53 -15.85 6.33 3.05
N ARG A 54 -15.50 6.75 1.83
CA ARG A 54 -14.71 5.98 0.87
C ARG A 54 -13.31 6.53 0.79
N VAL A 55 -12.32 5.71 1.12
CA VAL A 55 -10.90 6.07 1.07
C VAL A 55 -10.18 5.15 0.09
N LEU A 56 -9.48 5.74 -0.86
CA LEU A 56 -8.60 5.05 -1.78
C LEU A 56 -7.17 5.16 -1.27
N VAL A 57 -6.44 4.04 -1.27
CA VAL A 57 -5.00 4.02 -1.00
C VAL A 57 -4.31 3.42 -2.21
N ALA A 58 -3.55 4.26 -2.91
CA ALA A 58 -2.90 3.90 -4.17
C ALA A 58 -1.38 3.76 -3.99
N GLY A 59 -0.73 3.24 -5.01
CA GLY A 59 0.67 2.83 -5.00
C GLY A 59 1.70 3.96 -5.03
N ASP A 60 2.92 3.57 -5.35
CA ASP A 60 4.11 4.41 -5.31
C ASP A 60 4.12 5.41 -6.46
N VAL A 61 4.43 6.66 -6.13
CA VAL A 61 4.57 7.77 -7.07
C VAL A 61 6.02 8.21 -7.04
N LEU A 62 6.77 7.85 -8.11
CA LEU A 62 8.22 8.03 -8.19
C LEU A 62 8.60 8.97 -9.34
N PRO A 63 9.37 10.05 -9.09
CA PRO A 63 9.83 10.98 -10.12
C PRO A 63 11.07 10.46 -10.87
N HIS A 64 11.09 9.20 -11.25
CA HIS A 64 12.16 8.64 -12.07
C HIS A 64 12.29 9.39 -13.38
N ARG A 65 13.53 9.74 -13.73
CA ARG A 65 13.82 10.46 -14.98
C ARG A 65 12.98 11.73 -15.13
N PRO A 66 13.36 12.85 -14.53
CA PRO A 66 12.59 14.10 -14.49
C PRO A 66 12.10 14.61 -15.85
N ARG A 67 12.75 14.20 -16.95
CA ARG A 67 12.33 14.56 -18.31
C ARG A 67 11.02 13.89 -18.73
N LEU A 68 10.73 12.70 -18.17
CA LEU A 68 9.52 11.91 -18.50
C LEU A 68 8.35 12.31 -17.60
N LEU A 69 8.65 12.63 -16.35
CA LEU A 69 7.70 13.04 -15.34
C LEU A 69 7.93 14.50 -14.93
N ALA A 70 7.99 15.39 -15.92
CA ALA A 70 7.98 16.82 -15.64
C ALA A 70 6.77 17.17 -14.77
N PRO A 71 6.88 18.11 -13.82
CA PRO A 71 5.78 18.47 -12.90
C PRO A 71 4.45 18.71 -13.62
N SER A 72 4.48 19.38 -14.76
CA SER A 72 3.29 19.67 -15.56
C SER A 72 2.58 18.44 -16.18
N ARG A 73 3.12 17.23 -15.98
CA ARG A 73 2.58 16.01 -16.61
C ARG A 73 2.02 15.00 -15.62
N ILE A 74 2.16 15.24 -14.32
CA ILE A 74 1.64 14.31 -13.31
C ILE A 74 0.12 14.29 -13.32
N ALA A 75 -0.52 15.46 -13.41
CA ALA A 75 -1.97 15.54 -13.52
C ALA A 75 -2.48 14.84 -14.80
N ASP A 76 -1.74 14.99 -15.92
CA ASP A 76 -2.07 14.30 -17.17
C ASP A 76 -1.92 12.78 -17.02
N ALA A 77 -0.85 12.30 -16.36
CA ALA A 77 -0.62 10.88 -16.13
C ALA A 77 -1.72 10.24 -15.28
N LEU A 78 -2.32 10.99 -14.36
CA LEU A 78 -3.40 10.55 -13.50
C LEU A 78 -4.80 10.87 -14.04
N ALA A 79 -4.90 11.60 -15.16
CA ALA A 79 -6.18 11.98 -15.74
C ALA A 79 -7.15 10.80 -15.98
N PRO A 80 -6.70 9.59 -16.41
CA PRO A 80 -7.58 8.44 -16.57
C PRO A 80 -8.18 7.93 -15.24
N LEU A 81 -7.53 8.20 -14.10
CA LEU A 81 -7.98 7.78 -12.76
C LEU A 81 -8.80 8.85 -12.05
N ARG A 82 -8.82 10.07 -12.60
CA ARG A 82 -9.50 11.21 -11.98
C ARG A 82 -10.96 10.94 -11.62
N PRO A 83 -11.80 10.33 -12.49
CA PRO A 83 -13.19 10.04 -12.12
C PRO A 83 -13.30 9.15 -10.88
N LEU A 84 -12.43 8.15 -10.73
CA LEU A 84 -12.39 7.29 -9.56
C LEU A 84 -11.99 8.07 -8.29
N PHE A 85 -11.02 8.98 -8.41
CA PHE A 85 -10.55 9.79 -7.28
C PHE A 85 -11.58 10.83 -6.84
N GLU A 86 -12.32 11.42 -7.79
CA GLU A 86 -13.41 12.37 -7.51
C GLU A 86 -14.61 11.75 -6.80
N GLU A 87 -14.83 10.45 -6.96
CA GLU A 87 -15.89 9.71 -6.27
C GLU A 87 -15.52 9.29 -4.84
N ALA A 88 -14.27 9.45 -4.43
CA ALA A 88 -13.79 9.08 -3.10
C ALA A 88 -13.79 10.30 -2.17
N ASP A 89 -14.02 10.08 -0.88
CA ASP A 89 -13.90 11.12 0.15
C ASP A 89 -12.41 11.45 0.43
N ALA A 90 -11.50 10.49 0.16
CA ALA A 90 -10.06 10.72 0.18
C ALA A 90 -9.31 9.77 -0.75
N THR A 91 -8.20 10.26 -1.33
CA THR A 91 -7.23 9.45 -2.08
C THR A 91 -5.84 9.68 -1.51
N ILE A 92 -5.20 8.61 -1.05
CA ILE A 92 -3.86 8.59 -0.46
C ILE A 92 -2.90 7.94 -1.46
N VAL A 93 -1.73 8.54 -1.67
CA VAL A 93 -0.65 7.95 -2.48
C VAL A 93 0.66 7.90 -1.70
N ASN A 94 1.56 6.98 -2.01
CA ASN A 94 2.92 7.03 -1.49
C ASN A 94 3.77 8.00 -2.31
N TYR A 95 4.12 9.14 -1.72
CA TYR A 95 5.02 10.14 -2.30
C TYR A 95 6.47 9.72 -2.07
N GLU A 96 6.96 8.83 -2.94
CA GLU A 96 8.24 8.15 -2.75
C GLU A 96 9.40 8.97 -3.31
N THR A 97 9.65 10.09 -2.66
CA THR A 97 10.71 11.04 -3.04
C THR A 97 10.89 12.12 -1.96
N ALA A 98 12.02 12.81 -1.97
CA ALA A 98 12.20 14.04 -1.23
C ALA A 98 11.72 15.26 -2.05
N THR A 99 11.22 16.30 -1.38
CA THR A 99 10.84 17.55 -2.04
C THR A 99 12.03 18.51 -2.11
N GLY A 100 12.35 18.98 -3.33
CA GLY A 100 13.42 19.95 -3.55
C GLY A 100 13.89 20.01 -4.99
N ASP A 101 15.00 20.69 -5.23
CA ASP A 101 15.62 20.72 -6.56
C ASP A 101 16.41 19.44 -6.82
N PRO A 102 16.07 18.65 -7.84
CA PRO A 102 16.81 17.43 -8.19
C PRO A 102 18.31 17.65 -8.46
N ARG A 103 18.75 18.89 -8.78
CA ARG A 103 20.15 19.22 -8.96
C ARG A 103 20.95 19.16 -7.67
N ASN A 104 20.28 19.18 -6.53
CA ASN A 104 20.90 19.10 -5.20
C ASN A 104 21.10 17.65 -4.72
N LEU A 105 20.66 16.66 -5.49
CA LEU A 105 20.98 15.25 -5.22
C LEU A 105 22.48 15.06 -5.32
N THR A 106 23.08 14.62 -4.24
CA THR A 106 24.51 14.26 -4.23
C THR A 106 24.61 12.79 -4.63
N ALA A 107 25.04 12.55 -5.86
CA ALA A 107 25.24 11.21 -6.42
C ALA A 107 26.44 10.49 -5.75
N LYS A 108 26.42 10.32 -4.42
CA LYS A 108 27.46 9.62 -3.68
C LYS A 108 27.09 8.18 -3.31
N SER A 109 25.84 7.79 -3.54
CA SER A 109 25.35 6.48 -3.15
C SER A 109 25.25 5.52 -4.32
N GLN A 110 25.33 4.22 -4.03
CA GLN A 110 25.01 3.17 -5.01
C GLN A 110 23.50 3.03 -5.23
N SER A 111 22.69 3.66 -4.38
CA SER A 111 21.23 3.71 -4.49
C SER A 111 20.76 4.88 -5.34
N ILE A 112 19.62 4.69 -6.01
CA ILE A 112 18.96 5.74 -6.78
C ILE A 112 18.41 6.75 -5.77
N ALA A 113 18.79 8.02 -5.89
CA ALA A 113 18.23 9.11 -5.11
C ALA A 113 17.15 9.83 -5.92
N LEU A 114 16.04 10.16 -5.27
CA LEU A 114 14.86 10.77 -5.90
C LEU A 114 14.55 12.12 -5.27
N ALA A 115 14.30 13.10 -6.13
CA ALA A 115 13.84 14.41 -5.70
C ALA A 115 12.84 14.99 -6.70
N ALA A 116 11.79 15.61 -6.18
CA ALA A 116 10.78 16.30 -6.94
C ALA A 116 10.58 17.74 -6.45
N ARG A 117 10.38 18.67 -7.37
CA ARG A 117 10.05 20.06 -7.03
C ARG A 117 8.67 20.16 -6.37
N PRO A 118 8.41 21.17 -5.53
CA PRO A 118 7.09 21.37 -4.91
C PRO A 118 5.91 21.35 -5.89
N ALA A 119 6.11 21.84 -7.12
CA ALA A 119 5.12 21.83 -8.17
C ALA A 119 4.63 20.40 -8.53
N TRP A 120 5.43 19.36 -8.26
CA TRP A 120 5.05 17.97 -8.49
C TRP A 120 3.95 17.52 -7.52
N MET A 121 4.10 17.88 -6.24
CA MET A 121 3.08 17.62 -5.23
C MET A 121 1.78 18.42 -5.51
N ALA A 122 1.91 19.66 -5.98
CA ALA A 122 0.76 20.47 -6.38
C ALA A 122 -0.03 19.85 -7.55
N GLN A 123 0.64 19.14 -8.47
CA GLN A 123 -0.04 18.41 -9.55
C GLN A 123 -0.78 17.17 -9.05
N LEU A 124 -0.27 16.50 -8.01
CA LEU A 124 -1.01 15.40 -7.35
C LEU A 124 -2.32 15.94 -6.73
N ALA A 125 -2.25 17.06 -6.01
CA ALA A 125 -3.45 17.72 -5.48
C ALA A 125 -4.44 18.09 -6.60
N GLY A 126 -3.96 18.61 -7.72
CA GLY A 126 -4.77 18.90 -8.90
C GLY A 126 -5.40 17.68 -9.55
N ALA A 127 -4.90 16.48 -9.29
CA ALA A 127 -5.45 15.20 -9.74
C ALA A 127 -6.36 14.52 -8.69
N HIS A 128 -6.84 15.27 -7.69
CA HIS A 128 -7.66 14.77 -6.57
C HIS A 128 -6.96 13.77 -5.63
N VAL A 129 -5.64 13.81 -5.55
CA VAL A 129 -4.92 13.20 -4.43
C VAL A 129 -5.06 14.12 -3.23
N THR A 130 -5.63 13.64 -2.13
CA THR A 130 -5.99 14.45 -0.98
C THR A 130 -5.04 14.28 0.20
N ALA A 131 -4.26 13.20 0.25
CA ALA A 131 -3.27 12.94 1.29
C ALA A 131 -2.06 12.18 0.73
N LEU A 132 -0.94 12.24 1.43
CA LEU A 132 0.30 11.58 1.07
C LEU A 132 0.79 10.72 2.23
N THR A 133 1.28 9.50 1.95
CA THR A 133 2.26 8.89 2.84
C THR A 133 3.65 9.30 2.36
N ALA A 134 4.50 9.76 3.27
CA ALA A 134 5.83 10.27 2.96
C ALA A 134 6.94 9.62 3.81
N ALA A 135 6.60 8.69 4.70
CA ALA A 135 7.55 7.85 5.40
C ALA A 135 7.94 6.67 4.50
N ASN A 136 9.00 6.85 3.72
CA ASN A 136 9.54 5.85 2.80
C ASN A 136 11.07 5.94 2.73
N ASN A 137 11.70 5.00 2.01
CA ASN A 137 13.16 4.93 1.91
C ASN A 137 13.80 6.14 1.20
N HIS A 138 13.03 6.90 0.41
CA HIS A 138 13.48 8.08 -0.33
C HIS A 138 13.20 9.42 0.36
N ALA A 139 12.51 9.42 1.51
CA ALA A 139 12.13 10.65 2.20
C ALA A 139 13.34 11.55 2.58
N CYS A 140 14.50 10.92 2.78
CA CYS A 140 15.74 11.58 3.19
C CYS A 140 16.74 11.85 2.05
N ASP A 141 16.39 11.64 0.78
CA ASP A 141 17.34 11.76 -0.35
C ASP A 141 17.96 13.17 -0.53
N LEU A 142 17.30 14.20 -0.03
CA LEU A 142 17.82 15.57 0.08
C LEU A 142 18.17 15.98 1.53
N GLY A 143 18.30 15.00 2.43
CA GLY A 143 18.54 15.24 3.85
C GLY A 143 17.36 15.91 4.55
N GLU A 144 17.61 16.44 5.75
CA GLU A 144 16.56 17.10 6.56
C GLU A 144 15.88 18.25 5.85
N ARG A 145 16.60 19.02 5.03
CA ARG A 145 16.01 20.12 4.24
C ARG A 145 14.97 19.61 3.24
N GLY A 146 15.19 18.46 2.62
CA GLY A 146 14.20 17.85 1.72
C GLY A 146 12.96 17.40 2.47
N LEU A 147 13.15 16.80 3.65
CA LEU A 147 12.06 16.39 4.52
C LEU A 147 11.24 17.59 5.00
N ASP A 148 11.88 18.67 5.48
CA ASP A 148 11.21 19.91 5.87
C ASP A 148 10.43 20.53 4.70
N ALA A 149 11.01 20.52 3.50
CA ALA A 149 10.32 21.00 2.30
C ALA A 149 9.12 20.11 1.94
N THR A 150 9.20 18.80 2.15
CA THR A 150 8.07 17.87 1.95
C THR A 150 6.92 18.23 2.92
N ILE A 151 7.22 18.36 4.21
CA ILE A 151 6.24 18.70 5.25
C ILE A 151 5.62 20.07 4.96
N ALA A 152 6.43 21.10 4.66
CA ALA A 152 5.97 22.46 4.39
C ALA A 152 5.11 22.53 3.11
N THR A 153 5.51 21.82 2.05
CA THR A 153 4.76 21.81 0.78
C THR A 153 3.40 21.14 0.98
N ALA A 154 3.36 19.99 1.64
CA ALA A 154 2.11 19.30 1.94
C ALA A 154 1.17 20.19 2.79
N GLY A 155 1.72 20.86 3.80
CA GLY A 155 0.98 21.82 4.64
C GLY A 155 0.41 22.99 3.82
N SER A 156 1.18 23.55 2.89
CA SER A 156 0.72 24.67 2.02
C SER A 156 -0.40 24.25 1.06
N LEU A 157 -0.49 22.97 0.74
CA LEU A 157 -1.54 22.39 -0.09
C LEU A 157 -2.71 21.82 0.73
N SER A 158 -2.67 21.98 2.05
CA SER A 158 -3.65 21.36 2.98
C SER A 158 -3.76 19.84 2.84
N MET A 159 -2.70 19.18 2.39
CA MET A 159 -2.62 17.74 2.25
C MET A 159 -2.02 17.12 3.52
N PRO A 160 -2.74 16.24 4.25
CA PRO A 160 -2.15 15.47 5.32
C PRO A 160 -0.92 14.67 4.83
N ALA A 161 0.24 14.92 5.44
CA ALA A 161 1.44 14.12 5.23
C ALA A 161 1.54 13.07 6.34
N ILE A 162 1.39 11.80 5.99
CA ILE A 162 1.33 10.67 6.90
C ILE A 162 2.75 10.14 7.10
N GLY A 163 3.15 9.91 8.36
CA GLY A 163 4.46 9.37 8.70
C GLY A 163 5.59 10.41 8.73
N VAL A 164 5.29 11.68 8.49
CA VAL A 164 6.23 12.80 8.64
C VAL A 164 5.55 13.98 9.33
N ASP A 165 6.26 14.64 10.24
CA ASP A 165 5.79 15.83 10.95
C ASP A 165 6.96 16.54 11.64
N ALA A 166 6.87 17.85 11.79
CA ALA A 166 7.90 18.63 12.45
C ALA A 166 8.05 18.33 13.96
N GLN A 167 7.03 17.75 14.59
CA GLN A 167 6.96 17.49 16.02
C GLN A 167 6.74 16.04 16.38
N ASP A 168 5.76 15.39 15.72
CA ASP A 168 5.38 13.99 15.99
C ASP A 168 5.00 13.28 14.69
N PRO A 169 5.94 12.56 14.05
CA PRO A 169 5.69 11.87 12.80
C PRO A 169 4.74 10.66 12.94
N TRP A 170 4.54 10.18 14.18
CA TRP A 170 3.61 9.09 14.48
C TRP A 170 2.18 9.57 14.73
N ARG A 171 1.97 10.87 14.73
CA ARG A 171 0.65 11.46 14.94
C ARG A 171 -0.33 11.01 13.86
N PRO A 172 -1.52 10.48 14.25
CA PRO A 172 -2.56 10.12 13.28
C PRO A 172 -3.02 11.35 12.50
N ARG A 173 -3.30 11.15 11.21
CA ARG A 173 -3.83 12.19 10.33
C ARG A 173 -5.26 11.87 9.97
N VAL A 174 -6.18 12.78 10.21
CA VAL A 174 -7.53 12.69 9.64
C VAL A 174 -7.40 12.84 8.13
N VAL A 175 -7.85 11.85 7.38
CA VAL A 175 -7.80 11.82 5.91
C VAL A 175 -9.17 12.04 5.29
N ALA A 176 -10.24 11.67 5.99
CA ALA A 176 -11.62 11.95 5.61
C ALA A 176 -12.48 12.16 6.85
N GLU A 177 -13.44 13.10 6.75
CA GLU A 177 -14.42 13.37 7.80
C GLU A 177 -15.76 13.73 7.16
N LYS A 178 -16.84 13.09 7.62
CA LYS A 178 -18.20 13.35 7.17
C LYS A 178 -19.21 12.89 8.22
N ASP A 179 -20.26 13.66 8.43
CA ASP A 179 -21.34 13.36 9.38
C ASP A 179 -20.82 13.07 10.81
N GLY A 180 -19.70 13.71 11.20
CA GLY A 180 -19.05 13.52 12.48
C GLY A 180 -18.14 12.26 12.56
N HIS A 181 -18.14 11.40 11.56
CA HIS A 181 -17.25 10.24 11.48
C HIS A 181 -15.90 10.61 10.87
N LYS A 182 -14.83 10.04 11.43
CA LYS A 182 -13.45 10.31 11.04
C LYS A 182 -12.72 9.04 10.64
N VAL A 183 -12.11 9.08 9.46
CA VAL A 183 -11.12 8.09 9.04
C VAL A 183 -9.74 8.72 9.19
N CYS A 184 -8.87 8.05 9.96
CA CYS A 184 -7.51 8.48 10.18
C CYS A 184 -6.51 7.49 9.55
N ALA A 185 -5.34 8.01 9.20
CA ALA A 185 -4.22 7.19 8.77
C ALA A 185 -3.00 7.42 9.66
N VAL A 186 -2.25 6.34 9.92
CA VAL A 186 -0.93 6.33 10.52
C VAL A 186 0.04 5.67 9.55
N GLY A 187 1.29 6.14 9.47
CA GLY A 187 2.24 5.60 8.50
C GLY A 187 3.66 5.58 9.03
N TRP A 188 4.47 4.63 8.54
CA TRP A 188 5.89 4.51 8.88
C TRP A 188 6.65 3.75 7.79
N THR A 189 7.97 3.83 7.86
CA THR A 189 8.86 2.97 7.06
C THR A 189 9.70 2.08 7.96
N THR A 190 10.25 1.00 7.38
CA THR A 190 11.18 0.10 8.08
C THR A 190 12.64 0.49 7.89
N PHE A 191 12.96 1.34 6.91
CA PHE A 191 14.32 1.75 6.60
C PHE A 191 14.38 3.02 5.74
N VAL A 192 15.58 3.57 5.59
CA VAL A 192 15.94 4.58 4.59
C VAL A 192 17.12 4.07 3.77
N ASN A 193 17.22 4.49 2.51
CA ASN A 193 18.25 3.99 1.58
C ASN A 193 19.67 4.30 2.05
N GLU A 194 19.88 5.50 2.58
CA GLU A 194 21.11 5.86 3.24
C GLU A 194 20.83 6.73 4.45
N PRO A 195 21.49 6.49 5.57
CA PRO A 195 21.43 7.40 6.69
C PRO A 195 22.15 8.70 6.29
N ILE A 196 21.43 9.62 5.64
CA ILE A 196 21.92 10.97 5.45
C ILE A 196 21.88 11.63 6.82
N ALA A 197 23.06 11.93 7.34
CA ALA A 197 23.23 12.47 8.67
C ALA A 197 22.23 13.57 8.98
N GLY A 198 21.49 13.41 10.06
CA GLY A 198 20.49 14.35 10.55
C GLY A 198 19.05 14.09 10.11
N CYS A 199 18.75 13.45 8.97
CA CYS A 199 17.38 13.29 8.51
C CYS A 199 16.64 12.16 9.24
N SER A 200 17.16 10.96 9.23
CA SER A 200 16.53 9.81 9.93
C SER A 200 16.51 9.98 11.45
N GLU A 201 17.42 10.79 11.98
CA GLU A 201 17.59 11.08 13.41
C GLU A 201 16.85 12.36 13.83
N SER A 202 16.27 13.11 12.90
CA SER A 202 15.63 14.41 13.15
C SER A 202 14.39 14.33 14.06
N GLY A 203 13.83 13.14 14.26
CA GLY A 203 12.57 12.95 14.96
C GLY A 203 11.33 13.37 14.16
N LYS A 204 11.50 13.83 12.91
CA LYS A 204 10.42 14.29 12.02
C LYS A 204 9.89 13.19 11.09
N PHE A 205 10.37 11.97 11.25
CA PHE A 205 10.16 10.87 10.33
C PHE A 205 9.85 9.57 11.08
N ALA A 206 8.72 8.94 10.77
CA ALA A 206 8.30 7.71 11.41
C ALA A 206 9.05 6.51 10.82
N ILE A 207 9.99 6.00 11.57
CA ILE A 207 10.75 4.80 11.24
C ILE A 207 10.59 3.75 12.34
N SER A 208 10.36 2.52 11.94
CA SER A 208 10.18 1.37 12.81
C SER A 208 11.18 0.29 12.47
N ASP A 209 12.21 0.14 13.29
CA ASP A 209 13.09 -1.03 13.19
C ASP A 209 12.32 -2.29 13.60
N TRP A 210 12.29 -3.29 12.73
CA TRP A 210 11.63 -4.57 12.97
C TRP A 210 12.23 -5.36 14.16
N ARG A 211 13.44 -4.97 14.60
CA ARG A 211 14.23 -5.74 15.57
C ARG A 211 13.87 -5.55 17.04
N ASN A 212 12.89 -4.71 17.43
CA ASN A 212 12.33 -4.71 18.81
C ASN A 212 11.68 -3.40 19.30
N ARG A 213 11.77 -2.29 18.58
CA ARG A 213 11.27 -0.99 19.11
C ARG A 213 10.04 -0.44 18.39
N GLY A 214 9.77 -0.94 17.17
CA GLY A 214 8.73 -0.39 16.33
C GLY A 214 7.32 -0.75 16.75
N LEU A 215 7.11 -1.92 17.34
CA LEU A 215 5.76 -2.39 17.66
C LEU A 215 5.08 -1.50 18.71
N ALA A 216 5.79 -1.08 19.75
CA ALA A 216 5.23 -0.17 20.76
C ALA A 216 4.89 1.23 20.20
N GLN A 217 5.59 1.67 19.15
CA GLN A 217 5.27 2.93 18.48
C GLN A 217 4.01 2.77 17.62
N ILE A 218 3.84 1.63 16.96
CA ILE A 218 2.63 1.28 16.22
C ILE A 218 1.42 1.25 17.17
N ASP A 219 1.55 0.57 18.32
CA ASP A 219 0.50 0.54 19.36
C ASP A 219 0.10 1.95 19.79
N ARG A 220 1.09 2.80 20.08
CA ARG A 220 0.84 4.19 20.51
C ARG A 220 0.14 5.00 19.42
N ALA A 221 0.57 4.89 18.17
CA ALA A 221 0.00 5.65 17.06
C ALA A 221 -1.46 5.25 16.81
N ILE A 222 -1.75 3.94 16.79
CA ILE A 222 -3.11 3.43 16.60
C ILE A 222 -3.99 3.75 17.83
N GLY A 223 -3.45 3.59 19.04
CA GLY A 223 -4.14 3.98 20.27
C GLY A 223 -4.44 5.48 20.33
N ALA A 224 -3.50 6.33 19.91
CA ALA A 224 -3.70 7.78 19.81
C ALA A 224 -4.77 8.14 18.78
N ALA A 225 -4.84 7.42 17.64
CA ALA A 225 -5.90 7.62 16.65
C ALA A 225 -7.27 7.36 17.27
N ARG A 226 -7.45 6.24 17.96
CA ARG A 226 -8.71 5.92 18.63
C ARG A 226 -9.05 6.92 19.75
N ALA A 227 -8.07 7.29 20.57
CA ALA A 227 -8.25 8.28 21.65
C ALA A 227 -8.61 9.69 21.12
N SER A 228 -8.19 10.05 19.90
CA SER A 228 -8.55 11.30 19.24
C SER A 228 -9.89 11.28 18.51
N GLY A 229 -10.66 10.19 18.66
CA GLY A 229 -12.00 10.06 18.10
C GLY A 229 -12.02 9.59 16.64
N CYS A 230 -10.95 8.92 16.16
CA CYS A 230 -10.97 8.29 14.85
C CYS A 230 -11.85 7.04 14.88
N ASP A 231 -12.90 7.02 14.06
CA ASP A 231 -13.85 5.90 13.97
C ASP A 231 -13.30 4.77 13.09
N ALA A 232 -12.40 5.09 12.16
CA ALA A 232 -11.64 4.11 11.40
C ALA A 232 -10.15 4.49 11.34
N VAL A 233 -9.27 3.49 11.30
CA VAL A 233 -7.81 3.67 11.25
C VAL A 233 -7.21 2.82 10.15
N ILE A 234 -6.51 3.47 9.22
CA ILE A 234 -5.73 2.84 8.16
C ILE A 234 -4.25 2.91 8.56
N ALA A 235 -3.58 1.78 8.61
CA ALA A 235 -2.14 1.71 8.81
C ALA A 235 -1.43 1.58 7.46
N ILE A 236 -0.40 2.41 7.22
CA ILE A 236 0.34 2.41 5.97
C ILE A 236 1.82 2.19 6.26
N LEU A 237 2.38 1.15 5.68
CA LEU A 237 3.76 0.74 5.92
C LEU A 237 4.56 0.72 4.62
N HIS A 238 5.74 1.31 4.63
CA HIS A 238 6.70 1.21 3.52
C HIS A 238 7.88 0.33 3.93
N GLY A 239 8.11 -0.77 3.21
CA GLY A 239 9.21 -1.69 3.52
C GLY A 239 9.13 -3.01 2.77
N GLY A 240 10.16 -3.81 2.89
CA GLY A 240 10.35 -5.08 2.19
C GLY A 240 11.53 -5.08 1.26
N ASP A 241 11.51 -5.96 0.28
CA ASP A 241 12.52 -6.06 -0.76
C ASP A 241 11.91 -5.69 -2.12
N GLU A 242 12.64 -4.89 -2.91
CA GLU A 242 12.18 -4.49 -4.24
C GLU A 242 11.95 -5.71 -5.14
N TYR A 243 10.82 -5.72 -5.86
CA TYR A 243 10.45 -6.69 -6.90
C TYR A 243 10.21 -8.12 -6.37
N GLU A 244 10.16 -8.31 -5.07
CA GLU A 244 9.92 -9.59 -4.41
C GLU A 244 8.57 -9.58 -3.64
N PRO A 245 8.01 -10.76 -3.32
CA PRO A 245 6.90 -10.85 -2.37
C PRO A 245 7.29 -10.23 -1.03
N GLN A 246 6.31 -9.68 -0.32
CA GLN A 246 6.56 -9.00 0.94
C GLN A 246 7.27 -9.89 1.96
N GLY A 247 8.34 -9.38 2.54
CA GLY A 247 9.17 -10.10 3.49
C GLY A 247 8.51 -10.27 4.87
N PRO A 248 9.03 -11.18 5.72
CA PRO A 248 8.44 -11.51 7.01
C PRO A 248 8.45 -10.33 8.01
N GLY A 249 9.43 -9.44 7.95
CA GLY A 249 9.55 -8.30 8.85
C GLY A 249 8.40 -7.30 8.71
N PRO A 250 8.17 -6.74 7.51
CA PRO A 250 7.02 -5.87 7.26
C PRO A 250 5.68 -6.56 7.50
N LEU A 251 5.53 -7.84 7.14
CA LEU A 251 4.30 -8.60 7.41
C LEU A 251 4.03 -8.78 8.91
N LEU A 252 5.08 -8.94 9.73
CA LEU A 252 4.92 -8.98 11.18
C LEU A 252 4.36 -7.65 11.70
N GLN A 253 4.90 -6.53 11.26
CA GLN A 253 4.43 -5.20 11.67
C GLN A 253 3.00 -4.94 11.16
N ALA A 254 2.67 -5.35 9.94
CA ALA A 254 1.33 -5.22 9.38
C ALA A 254 0.28 -6.00 10.20
N ARG A 255 0.59 -7.25 10.55
CA ARG A 255 -0.27 -8.08 11.42
C ARG A 255 -0.40 -7.48 12.82
N HIS A 256 0.71 -6.96 13.37
CA HIS A 256 0.69 -6.29 14.65
C HIS A 256 -0.20 -5.04 14.62
N ALA A 257 -0.11 -4.21 13.57
CA ALA A 257 -1.00 -3.05 13.40
C ALA A 257 -2.48 -3.44 13.35
N ALA A 258 -2.81 -4.54 12.66
CA ALA A 258 -4.18 -5.07 12.66
C ALA A 258 -4.64 -5.50 14.07
N PHE A 259 -3.78 -6.18 14.84
CA PHE A 259 -4.08 -6.56 16.23
C PHE A 259 -4.16 -5.34 17.15
N ALA A 260 -3.33 -4.32 16.97
CA ALA A 260 -3.36 -3.07 17.72
C ALA A 260 -4.63 -2.23 17.47
N GLY A 261 -5.37 -2.52 16.39
CA GLY A 261 -6.66 -1.88 16.18
C GLY A 261 -6.81 -1.16 14.82
N ALA A 262 -5.87 -1.29 13.89
CA ALA A 262 -6.09 -0.84 12.52
C ALA A 262 -7.23 -1.63 11.86
N ASP A 263 -8.04 -0.97 11.03
CA ASP A 263 -9.16 -1.58 10.31
C ASP A 263 -8.75 -2.05 8.91
N ALA A 264 -7.71 -1.46 8.34
CA ALA A 264 -7.04 -1.90 7.12
C ALA A 264 -5.54 -1.61 7.22
N VAL A 265 -4.72 -2.41 6.52
CA VAL A 265 -3.27 -2.19 6.41
C VAL A 265 -2.86 -2.23 4.95
N VAL A 266 -2.07 -1.24 4.52
CA VAL A 266 -1.58 -1.14 3.14
C VAL A 266 -0.06 -0.99 3.14
N LEU A 267 0.62 -1.83 2.36
CA LEU A 267 2.08 -1.83 2.27
C LEU A 267 2.55 -1.36 0.88
N HIS A 268 3.70 -0.69 0.93
CA HIS A 268 4.42 -0.13 -0.21
C HIS A 268 5.87 -0.62 -0.24
N HIS A 269 6.62 -0.28 -1.26
CA HIS A 269 8.04 -0.51 -1.51
C HIS A 269 8.38 -1.62 -2.50
N PRO A 270 7.76 -2.82 -2.53
CA PRO A 270 8.15 -3.84 -3.52
C PRO A 270 8.00 -3.41 -4.98
N HIS A 271 7.26 -2.33 -5.26
CA HIS A 271 6.97 -1.80 -6.61
C HIS A 271 6.24 -2.81 -7.53
N VAL A 272 5.89 -3.96 -7.00
CA VAL A 272 5.08 -4.99 -7.65
C VAL A 272 3.92 -5.33 -6.72
N PRO A 273 2.71 -5.55 -7.23
CA PRO A 273 1.58 -5.88 -6.36
C PRO A 273 1.74 -7.28 -5.77
N SER A 274 1.21 -7.46 -4.57
CA SER A 274 1.13 -8.74 -3.86
C SER A 274 -0.31 -9.06 -3.50
N PRO A 275 -0.64 -10.33 -3.17
CA PRO A 275 -1.98 -10.71 -2.74
C PRO A 275 -2.48 -9.95 -1.53
N VAL A 276 -3.80 -9.95 -1.32
CA VAL A 276 -4.43 -9.39 -0.13
C VAL A 276 -4.65 -10.51 0.88
N LEU A 277 -4.08 -10.35 2.07
CA LEU A 277 -4.32 -11.23 3.20
C LEU A 277 -5.49 -10.68 4.04
N VAL A 278 -6.48 -11.51 4.35
CA VAL A 278 -7.52 -11.14 5.32
C VAL A 278 -7.19 -11.78 6.66
N LEU A 279 -6.83 -10.95 7.64
CA LEU A 279 -6.45 -11.40 8.97
C LEU A 279 -7.67 -11.35 9.93
N ALA A 280 -8.01 -12.49 10.53
CA ALA A 280 -8.95 -12.53 11.65
C ALA A 280 -8.23 -12.11 12.93
N THR A 281 -8.75 -11.10 13.62
CA THR A 281 -8.23 -10.61 14.90
C THR A 281 -8.96 -11.22 16.09
N PRO A 282 -8.37 -11.24 17.30
CA PRO A 282 -9.00 -11.81 18.48
C PRO A 282 -10.32 -11.12 18.89
N ASP A 283 -10.50 -9.86 18.52
CA ASP A 283 -11.73 -9.09 18.72
C ASP A 283 -12.78 -9.32 17.62
N GLY A 284 -12.57 -10.31 16.74
CA GLY A 284 -13.52 -10.76 15.73
C GLY A 284 -13.51 -9.94 14.43
N ARG A 285 -12.62 -8.96 14.26
CA ARG A 285 -12.50 -8.20 13.00
C ARG A 285 -11.84 -9.03 11.92
N ARG A 286 -12.19 -8.76 10.67
CA ARG A 286 -11.51 -9.23 9.48
C ARG A 286 -10.79 -8.04 8.84
N VAL A 287 -9.49 -7.97 8.99
CA VAL A 287 -8.66 -6.84 8.57
C VAL A 287 -7.96 -7.20 7.25
N PRO A 288 -8.24 -6.48 6.16
CA PRO A 288 -7.49 -6.65 4.91
C PRO A 288 -6.08 -6.06 5.07
N ILE A 289 -5.09 -6.84 4.66
CA ILE A 289 -3.68 -6.46 4.57
C ILE A 289 -3.29 -6.55 3.10
N PHE A 290 -3.15 -5.41 2.45
CA PHE A 290 -2.61 -5.31 1.10
C PHE A 290 -1.09 -5.41 1.21
N GLU A 291 -0.54 -6.58 0.93
CA GLU A 291 0.88 -6.88 1.16
C GLU A 291 1.83 -6.07 0.28
N SER A 292 1.38 -5.61 -0.86
CA SER A 292 1.99 -4.57 -1.68
C SER A 292 0.98 -4.07 -2.71
N VAL A 293 0.88 -2.76 -2.85
CA VAL A 293 0.01 -2.14 -3.87
C VAL A 293 0.78 -1.73 -5.13
N GLY A 294 2.10 -1.96 -5.19
CA GLY A 294 2.91 -1.65 -6.35
C GLY A 294 2.95 -0.17 -6.71
N ASN A 295 3.18 0.14 -7.98
CA ASN A 295 3.30 1.51 -8.47
C ASN A 295 1.97 2.11 -8.91
N LEU A 296 1.80 3.42 -8.70
CA LEU A 296 0.76 4.23 -9.31
C LEU A 296 1.30 5.04 -10.50
N VAL A 297 2.43 5.71 -10.32
CA VAL A 297 3.12 6.45 -11.38
C VAL A 297 4.62 6.17 -11.28
N SER A 298 5.16 5.49 -12.25
CA SER A 298 6.56 5.09 -12.27
C SER A 298 7.06 4.93 -13.70
N ASN A 299 8.37 5.11 -13.86
CA ASN A 299 9.07 4.79 -15.09
C ASN A 299 9.73 3.40 -15.09
N GLN A 300 9.49 2.61 -14.08
CA GLN A 300 9.94 1.22 -14.04
C GLN A 300 9.23 0.39 -15.11
N GLY A 301 9.87 -0.68 -15.59
CA GLY A 301 9.31 -1.53 -16.64
C GLY A 301 9.22 -0.90 -18.03
N GLU A 302 9.80 0.27 -18.25
CA GLU A 302 9.69 1.07 -19.49
C GLU A 302 10.16 0.35 -20.75
N SER A 303 11.14 -0.54 -20.63
CA SER A 303 11.72 -1.30 -21.77
C SER A 303 11.04 -2.65 -21.99
N TRP A 304 10.14 -3.05 -21.09
CA TRP A 304 9.42 -4.29 -21.26
C TRP A 304 8.44 -4.21 -22.44
N LYS A 305 8.37 -5.30 -23.20
CA LYS A 305 7.41 -5.48 -24.30
C LYS A 305 6.70 -6.81 -24.17
N PRO A 306 5.41 -6.90 -24.54
CA PRO A 306 4.66 -8.16 -24.55
C PRO A 306 5.34 -9.32 -25.27
N ALA A 307 6.21 -9.03 -26.24
CA ALA A 307 6.99 -10.04 -26.96
C ALA A 307 8.10 -10.70 -26.12
N TYR A 308 8.45 -10.14 -24.95
CA TYR A 308 9.51 -10.68 -24.08
C TYR A 308 9.01 -11.73 -23.06
N LEU A 309 7.75 -12.13 -23.15
CA LEU A 309 7.22 -13.17 -22.29
C LEU A 309 7.60 -14.59 -22.77
N PRO A 310 7.77 -15.52 -21.83
CA PRO A 310 7.56 -15.38 -20.40
C PRO A 310 8.59 -14.47 -19.73
N VAL A 311 8.16 -13.74 -18.73
CA VAL A 311 9.07 -12.96 -17.88
C VAL A 311 10.05 -13.92 -17.23
N ARG A 312 11.32 -13.83 -17.59
CA ARG A 312 12.33 -14.72 -17.01
C ARG A 312 12.70 -14.20 -15.63
N LYS A 313 13.04 -15.10 -14.70
CA LYS A 313 13.51 -14.74 -13.35
C LYS A 313 14.59 -13.64 -13.37
N ASN A 314 15.50 -13.70 -14.36
CA ASN A 314 16.55 -12.70 -14.54
C ASN A 314 16.02 -11.28 -14.90
N ASN A 315 14.80 -11.17 -15.44
CA ASN A 315 14.23 -9.87 -15.80
C ASN A 315 13.61 -9.15 -14.60
N ARG A 316 13.37 -9.83 -13.49
CA ARG A 316 12.88 -9.21 -12.25
C ARG A 316 13.89 -8.21 -11.67
N HIS A 317 15.18 -8.52 -11.77
CA HIS A 317 16.25 -7.66 -11.26
C HIS A 317 16.63 -6.54 -12.24
N TYR A 318 16.14 -6.57 -13.48
CA TYR A 318 16.29 -5.48 -14.42
C TYR A 318 15.05 -4.60 -14.38
N ILE A 319 15.11 -3.55 -13.58
CA ILE A 319 14.01 -2.62 -13.33
C ILE A 319 13.30 -2.14 -14.59
N SER A 320 14.04 -1.92 -15.67
CA SER A 320 13.50 -1.48 -16.96
C SER A 320 12.76 -2.58 -17.74
N LEU A 321 12.96 -3.85 -17.38
CA LEU A 321 12.38 -5.02 -18.06
C LEU A 321 11.34 -5.74 -17.19
N ASN A 322 11.13 -5.31 -15.97
CA ASN A 322 10.18 -5.94 -15.07
C ASN A 322 8.75 -5.45 -15.37
N ALA A 323 7.96 -6.29 -16.04
CA ALA A 323 6.57 -5.99 -16.39
C ALA A 323 5.68 -5.74 -15.16
N TRP A 324 5.95 -6.43 -14.06
CA TRP A 324 5.14 -6.34 -12.85
C TRP A 324 5.20 -4.99 -12.18
N THR A 325 6.26 -4.20 -12.40
CA THR A 325 6.34 -2.82 -11.92
C THR A 325 5.40 -1.85 -12.66
N ARG A 326 4.77 -2.31 -13.75
CA ARG A 326 3.74 -1.55 -14.47
C ARG A 326 2.33 -1.89 -13.98
N LEU A 327 2.17 -2.92 -13.15
CA LEU A 327 0.92 -3.27 -12.51
C LEU A 327 0.89 -2.67 -11.10
N GLY A 328 -0.17 -1.98 -10.78
CA GLY A 328 -0.45 -1.43 -9.46
C GLY A 328 -1.83 -1.80 -8.96
N VAL A 329 -2.07 -1.53 -7.70
CA VAL A 329 -3.33 -1.73 -7.00
C VAL A 329 -3.76 -0.41 -6.35
N ILE A 330 -5.04 -0.09 -6.43
CA ILE A 330 -5.68 0.93 -5.61
C ILE A 330 -6.59 0.19 -4.64
N ALA A 331 -6.26 0.18 -3.35
CA ALA A 331 -7.15 -0.32 -2.32
C ALA A 331 -8.37 0.60 -2.21
N ASP A 332 -9.57 0.04 -2.27
CA ASP A 332 -10.85 0.76 -2.16
C ASP A 332 -11.51 0.37 -0.84
N LEU A 333 -11.48 1.27 0.12
CA LEU A 333 -11.92 1.06 1.49
C LEU A 333 -13.17 1.90 1.74
N ARG A 334 -14.30 1.27 2.03
CA ARG A 334 -15.54 1.95 2.38
C ARG A 334 -15.96 1.60 3.80
N PHE A 335 -15.89 2.60 4.64
CA PHE A 335 -16.34 2.53 6.02
C PHE A 335 -17.80 2.98 6.09
N ARG A 336 -18.64 2.24 6.82
CA ARG A 336 -20.07 2.54 6.99
C ARG A 336 -20.45 2.52 8.45
N TRP A 337 -21.26 3.48 8.83
CA TRP A 337 -21.84 3.58 10.16
C TRP A 337 -23.35 3.67 10.06
N PRO A 338 -24.12 2.89 10.86
CA PRO A 338 -25.53 3.08 11.00
C PRO A 338 -25.86 4.51 11.39
N SER A 339 -26.93 5.07 10.87
CA SER A 339 -27.38 6.45 11.15
C SER A 339 -27.59 6.75 12.65
N SER A 340 -27.81 5.71 13.46
CA SER A 340 -27.95 5.81 14.93
C SER A 340 -26.62 5.88 15.67
N THR A 341 -25.48 5.76 14.97
CA THR A 341 -24.16 5.74 15.59
C THR A 341 -23.58 7.16 15.59
N PRO A 342 -23.35 7.79 16.75
CA PRO A 342 -22.70 9.10 16.80
C PRO A 342 -21.26 9.01 16.29
N GLY A 343 -20.85 9.94 15.46
CA GLY A 343 -19.47 10.06 15.00
C GLY A 343 -18.53 10.64 16.07
N GLY A 344 -17.21 10.49 15.83
CA GLY A 344 -16.18 11.14 16.65
C GLY A 344 -15.89 10.49 18.02
N HIS A 345 -16.47 9.33 18.31
CA HIS A 345 -16.30 8.63 19.57
C HIS A 345 -15.47 7.35 19.46
N GLY A 346 -14.76 7.14 18.33
CA GLY A 346 -14.01 5.92 18.06
C GLY A 346 -14.92 4.70 17.82
N SER A 347 -16.19 4.93 17.52
CA SER A 347 -17.16 3.88 17.19
C SER A 347 -16.80 3.25 15.84
N ARG A 348 -16.45 1.98 15.86
CA ARG A 348 -16.07 1.28 14.65
C ARG A 348 -17.26 1.08 13.74
N GLY A 349 -17.11 1.49 12.47
CA GLY A 349 -18.02 1.13 11.40
C GLY A 349 -17.77 -0.28 10.86
N THR A 350 -18.58 -0.69 9.91
CA THR A 350 -18.29 -1.86 9.07
C THR A 350 -17.38 -1.44 7.92
N LEU A 351 -16.40 -2.29 7.58
CA LEU A 351 -15.54 -2.09 6.42
C LEU A 351 -15.96 -3.00 5.27
N GLU A 352 -16.35 -2.39 4.16
CA GLU A 352 -16.39 -3.02 2.86
C GLU A 352 -15.12 -2.64 2.11
N TRP A 353 -14.44 -3.60 1.50
CA TRP A 353 -13.21 -3.33 0.77
C TRP A 353 -13.16 -4.06 -0.57
N GLY A 354 -12.32 -3.59 -1.43
CA GLY A 354 -12.00 -4.16 -2.71
C GLY A 354 -10.75 -3.49 -3.25
N TYR A 355 -10.45 -3.71 -4.53
CA TYR A 355 -9.35 -3.01 -5.18
C TYR A 355 -9.55 -2.87 -6.68
N HIS A 356 -8.85 -1.90 -7.24
CA HIS A 356 -8.76 -1.71 -8.69
C HIS A 356 -7.34 -2.02 -9.13
N LEU A 357 -7.20 -2.72 -10.26
CA LEU A 357 -5.92 -2.92 -10.90
C LEU A 357 -5.61 -1.72 -11.79
N VAL A 358 -4.39 -1.23 -11.71
CA VAL A 358 -3.88 -0.09 -12.48
C VAL A 358 -2.76 -0.56 -13.38
N TRP A 359 -2.79 -0.13 -14.62
CA TRP A 359 -1.70 -0.30 -15.55
C TRP A 359 -0.97 1.02 -15.76
N VAL A 360 0.34 1.03 -15.53
CA VAL A 360 1.22 2.15 -15.82
C VAL A 360 1.71 1.99 -17.26
N ASP A 361 1.10 2.73 -18.18
CA ASP A 361 1.53 2.76 -19.58
C ASP A 361 2.65 3.76 -19.77
N ASN A 362 3.87 3.26 -19.77
CA ASN A 362 5.09 4.03 -19.97
C ASN A 362 5.87 3.62 -21.25
N GLU A 363 5.27 2.82 -22.15
CA GLU A 363 5.90 2.42 -23.40
C GLU A 363 6.30 3.61 -24.28
N HIS A 364 5.51 4.68 -24.24
CA HIS A 364 5.75 5.88 -25.04
C HIS A 364 6.93 6.70 -24.51
N ALA A 365 7.39 6.42 -23.29
CA ALA A 365 8.53 7.10 -22.69
C ALA A 365 9.84 6.89 -23.47
N ILE A 366 9.96 5.80 -24.23
CA ILE A 366 11.17 5.44 -24.98
C ILE A 366 10.99 5.53 -26.49
N LYS A 367 9.80 5.20 -27.01
CA LYS A 367 9.60 4.96 -28.45
C LYS A 367 9.52 6.22 -29.31
N HIS A 368 9.16 7.34 -28.77
CA HIS A 368 8.98 8.56 -29.54
C HIS A 368 10.00 9.59 -29.12
N SER A 369 10.81 10.00 -30.13
CA SER A 369 11.77 11.07 -29.98
C SER A 369 11.29 12.08 -28.97
N LEU A 370 12.08 12.33 -28.02
CA LEU A 370 12.12 13.25 -26.87
C LEU A 370 11.10 14.42 -26.80
N ALA A 371 10.26 14.63 -27.81
CA ALA A 371 9.34 15.75 -27.83
C ALA A 371 8.15 15.60 -26.85
N MET A 372 7.63 14.38 -26.67
CA MET A 372 6.43 14.16 -25.83
C MET A 372 6.42 12.78 -25.13
N PRO A 373 7.38 12.45 -24.26
CA PRO A 373 7.27 11.23 -23.48
C PRO A 373 6.05 11.31 -22.56
N ARG A 374 5.22 10.27 -22.56
CA ARG A 374 3.98 10.20 -21.79
C ARG A 374 3.98 8.95 -20.91
N ILE A 375 3.55 9.12 -19.70
CA ILE A 375 3.20 8.04 -18.78
C ILE A 375 1.73 8.23 -18.41
N ASP A 376 0.94 7.19 -18.57
CA ASP A 376 -0.47 7.18 -18.18
C ASP A 376 -0.68 6.09 -17.12
N ALA A 377 -1.32 6.43 -16.02
CA ALA A 377 -1.86 5.46 -15.06
C ALA A 377 -3.35 5.31 -15.34
N ARG A 378 -3.80 4.12 -15.69
CA ARG A 378 -5.20 3.84 -16.02
C ARG A 378 -5.67 2.55 -15.38
N LEU A 379 -6.97 2.43 -15.17
CA LEU A 379 -7.54 1.15 -14.74
C LEU A 379 -7.26 0.08 -15.80
N LEU A 380 -6.96 -1.13 -15.33
CA LEU A 380 -6.87 -2.31 -16.16
C LEU A 380 -8.29 -2.71 -16.57
N ASP A 381 -8.52 -2.82 -17.88
CA ASP A 381 -9.80 -3.27 -18.41
C ASP A 381 -9.75 -4.80 -18.63
N PRO A 382 -10.59 -5.60 -17.94
CA PRO A 382 -10.58 -7.05 -18.07
C PRO A 382 -10.80 -7.58 -19.49
N VAL A 383 -11.50 -6.82 -20.32
CA VAL A 383 -11.80 -7.21 -21.72
C VAL A 383 -10.73 -6.69 -22.66
N ALA A 384 -10.49 -5.37 -22.64
CA ALA A 384 -9.54 -4.73 -23.55
C ALA A 384 -8.09 -5.18 -23.29
N ASP A 385 -7.73 -5.44 -22.04
CA ASP A 385 -6.39 -5.86 -21.61
C ASP A 385 -6.25 -7.38 -21.44
N SER A 386 -7.27 -8.17 -21.81
CA SER A 386 -7.29 -9.62 -21.60
C SER A 386 -6.07 -10.37 -22.17
N ALA A 387 -5.58 -9.95 -23.33
CA ALA A 387 -4.39 -10.56 -23.93
C ALA A 387 -3.11 -10.27 -23.13
N MET A 388 -2.98 -9.08 -22.55
CA MET A 388 -1.87 -8.72 -21.68
C MET A 388 -2.00 -9.43 -20.33
N GLN A 389 -3.20 -9.44 -19.74
CA GLN A 389 -3.49 -10.16 -18.50
C GLN A 389 -3.14 -11.64 -18.64
N ALA A 390 -3.61 -12.32 -19.70
CA ALA A 390 -3.29 -13.73 -19.95
C ALA A 390 -1.78 -13.97 -20.07
N LYS A 391 -1.03 -13.04 -20.61
CA LYS A 391 0.43 -13.12 -20.69
C LYS A 391 1.09 -12.96 -19.32
N LEU A 392 0.65 -12.02 -18.50
CA LEU A 392 1.14 -11.86 -17.13
C LEU A 392 0.82 -13.08 -16.27
N GLU A 393 -0.34 -13.71 -16.48
CA GLU A 393 -0.74 -14.94 -15.79
C GLU A 393 0.14 -16.16 -16.12
N THR A 394 0.92 -16.14 -17.21
CA THR A 394 1.89 -17.20 -17.51
C THR A 394 3.15 -17.10 -16.65
N ASP A 395 3.40 -15.97 -16.01
CA ASP A 395 4.50 -15.80 -15.06
C ASP A 395 4.13 -16.44 -13.72
N ARG A 396 4.65 -17.63 -13.48
CA ARG A 396 4.36 -18.38 -12.25
C ARG A 396 4.93 -17.76 -10.98
N GLU A 397 5.82 -16.80 -11.10
CA GLU A 397 6.47 -16.09 -10.00
C GLU A 397 5.85 -14.72 -9.74
N GLY A 398 4.92 -14.29 -10.60
CA GLY A 398 4.23 -13.02 -10.46
C GLY A 398 3.02 -13.08 -9.53
N PRO A 399 2.32 -11.96 -9.33
CA PRO A 399 1.15 -11.87 -8.46
C PRO A 399 -0.12 -12.44 -9.10
N LEU A 400 -0.05 -13.66 -9.63
CA LEU A 400 -1.14 -14.38 -10.33
C LEU A 400 -2.44 -14.44 -9.52
N ALA A 401 -2.31 -14.49 -8.18
CA ALA A 401 -3.46 -14.57 -7.30
C ALA A 401 -4.40 -13.37 -7.43
N LEU A 402 -3.87 -12.19 -7.76
CA LEU A 402 -4.67 -10.97 -7.91
C LEU A 402 -5.72 -11.08 -9.03
N PHE A 403 -5.39 -11.71 -10.14
CA PHE A 403 -6.31 -11.88 -11.27
C PHE A 403 -7.43 -12.90 -11.00
N ARG A 404 -7.26 -13.73 -9.99
CA ARG A 404 -8.22 -14.77 -9.57
C ARG A 404 -8.92 -14.43 -8.26
N ASP A 405 -8.56 -13.31 -7.67
CA ASP A 405 -9.12 -12.86 -6.41
C ASP A 405 -10.56 -12.38 -6.65
N PRO A 406 -11.58 -12.91 -5.91
CA PRO A 406 -12.95 -12.44 -6.04
C PRO A 406 -13.15 -10.99 -5.60
N CYS A 407 -12.15 -10.40 -4.92
CA CYS A 407 -12.17 -9.00 -4.52
C CYS A 407 -11.65 -8.05 -5.59
N TRP A 408 -11.16 -8.55 -6.73
CA TRP A 408 -10.83 -7.68 -7.84
C TRP A 408 -12.10 -6.98 -8.34
N MET A 409 -12.11 -5.66 -8.22
CA MET A 409 -13.23 -4.86 -8.63
C MET A 409 -13.17 -4.64 -10.14
N GLU A 410 -13.96 -5.40 -10.88
CA GLU A 410 -14.37 -5.01 -12.21
C GLU A 410 -15.15 -3.69 -12.13
N SER A 411 -15.27 -2.98 -13.24
CA SER A 411 -16.13 -1.78 -13.38
C SER A 411 -17.57 -1.99 -12.88
N SER A 412 -17.99 -3.24 -12.64
CA SER A 412 -19.28 -3.67 -12.11
C SER A 412 -19.41 -3.63 -10.57
N GLY A 413 -18.35 -3.37 -9.82
CA GLY A 413 -18.46 -3.09 -8.38
C GLY A 413 -18.63 -4.27 -7.43
N SER A 414 -18.07 -5.46 -7.72
CA SER A 414 -18.00 -6.55 -6.74
C SER A 414 -17.10 -6.15 -5.57
N ARG A 415 -17.53 -6.42 -4.33
CA ARG A 415 -16.81 -6.03 -3.10
C ARG A 415 -16.67 -7.20 -2.17
N CYS A 416 -15.52 -7.27 -1.48
CA CYS A 416 -15.30 -8.16 -0.36
C CYS A 416 -15.82 -7.56 0.95
N ARG A 417 -16.34 -8.43 1.82
CA ARG A 417 -16.80 -8.06 3.17
C ARG A 417 -16.03 -8.82 4.23
#